data_736ce741440be4eb728752d7a9f09d45
#
_entry.id   736ce741440be4eb728752d7a9f09d45
#
_cell.length_a   1.000
_cell.length_b   1.000
_cell.length_c   1.000
_cell.angle_alpha   90.00
_cell.angle_beta   90.00
_cell.angle_gamma   90.00
#
_symmetry.space_group_name_H-M   'P 1'
#
loop_
_entity.id
_entity.type
_entity.pdbx_description
1 polymer ?
#
loop_
_entity_poly.entity_id
_entity_poly.type
_entity_poly.pdbx_seq_one_letter_code
_entity_poly.pdbx_strand_id
1 'polypeptide(L)'
;LMSVCMSLCCNGFQTATSKLVAEKPQNRQTILICAIIMSATIALLLTIIMYSNANYISLCILSEPRCTELVKALSFSILPAAIHSCINGYYYGLKKAAVPAATQLIEQTARIGSCYLIYAILSDGGSCFKPVYSIYGIVAGEASATVFSVITIKKDFSYFKISAKSLKTTAYGMAALFIPLSLNYILASFSSSVENVLIPRTLKLYGLSPALALDIFGTISGLTLPVLLFPGVLCSCACVMLLPSVSEANAAGKDTK
;
A
#
# COMPACT_ATOMS: atom_id res chain seq x y z
N LEU A 1 -3.59 9.94 5.90
CA LEU A 1 -4.84 9.22 5.70
C LEU A 1 -4.67 8.01 4.78
N MET A 2 -4.12 8.21 3.58
CA MET A 2 -3.83 7.11 2.63
C MET A 2 -2.95 6.02 3.24
N SER A 3 -1.90 6.38 3.96
CA SER A 3 -1.01 5.43 4.63
C SER A 3 -1.75 4.51 5.61
N VAL A 4 -2.71 5.05 6.37
CA VAL A 4 -3.52 4.26 7.31
C VAL A 4 -4.40 3.27 6.55
N CYS A 5 -5.06 3.70 5.47
CA CYS A 5 -5.88 2.81 4.64
C CYS A 5 -5.03 1.70 3.99
N MET A 6 -3.84 2.04 3.48
CA MET A 6 -2.90 1.07 2.91
C MET A 6 -2.38 0.09 3.97
N SER A 7 -2.14 0.56 5.19
CA SER A 7 -1.75 -0.32 6.31
C SER A 7 -2.83 -1.33 6.66
N LEU A 8 -4.10 -0.92 6.62
CA LEU A 8 -5.24 -1.77 6.92
C LEU A 8 -5.52 -2.83 5.86
N CYS A 9 -5.45 -2.48 4.57
CA CYS A 9 -5.88 -3.40 3.51
C CYS A 9 -4.76 -3.99 2.66
N CYS A 10 -3.53 -3.45 2.72
CA CYS A 10 -2.42 -3.90 1.88
C CYS A 10 -1.30 -4.57 2.69
N ASN A 11 -0.60 -3.81 3.54
CA ASN A 11 0.66 -4.26 4.16
C ASN A 11 0.50 -5.50 5.04
N GLY A 12 -0.54 -5.54 5.87
CA GLY A 12 -0.84 -6.68 6.74
C GLY A 12 -1.15 -7.94 5.94
N PHE A 13 -1.98 -7.82 4.89
CA PHE A 13 -2.33 -8.95 4.02
C PHE A 13 -1.14 -9.43 3.18
N GLN A 14 -0.34 -8.52 2.64
CA GLN A 14 0.86 -8.87 1.89
C GLN A 14 1.81 -9.73 2.71
N THR A 15 2.11 -9.30 3.94
CA THR A 15 3.02 -10.00 4.84
C THR A 15 2.43 -11.34 5.32
N ALA A 16 1.15 -11.36 5.71
CA ALA A 16 0.46 -12.59 6.12
C ALA A 16 0.38 -13.60 4.97
N THR A 17 0.08 -13.15 3.75
CA THR A 17 0.04 -14.00 2.56
C THR A 17 1.41 -14.59 2.26
N SER A 18 2.46 -13.79 2.27
CA SER A 18 3.84 -14.22 2.04
C SER A 18 4.25 -15.33 3.01
N LYS A 19 3.96 -15.14 4.29
CA LYS A 19 4.25 -16.13 5.34
C LYS A 19 3.48 -17.44 5.12
N LEU A 20 2.16 -17.37 4.98
CA LEU A 20 1.33 -18.57 4.84
C LEU A 20 1.62 -19.37 3.55
N VAL A 21 1.93 -18.69 2.45
CA VAL A 21 2.30 -19.33 1.17
C VAL A 21 3.63 -20.08 1.30
N ALA A 22 4.56 -19.56 2.07
CA ALA A 22 5.83 -20.23 2.37
C ALA A 22 5.64 -21.44 3.29
N GLU A 23 4.83 -21.31 4.35
CA GLU A 23 4.58 -22.38 5.33
C GLU A 23 3.75 -23.54 4.77
N LYS A 24 2.78 -23.28 3.87
CA LYS A 24 1.78 -24.26 3.41
C LYS A 24 1.78 -24.40 1.89
N PRO A 25 2.78 -25.08 1.30
CA PRO A 25 2.92 -25.18 -0.16
C PRO A 25 1.75 -25.86 -0.87
N GLN A 26 1.03 -26.77 -0.19
CA GLN A 26 -0.11 -27.48 -0.76
C GLN A 26 -1.37 -26.61 -0.93
N ASN A 27 -1.48 -25.50 -0.18
CA ASN A 27 -2.69 -24.66 -0.12
C ASN A 27 -2.46 -23.25 -0.70
N ARG A 28 -1.40 -23.02 -1.46
CA ARG A 28 -0.99 -21.70 -1.97
C ARG A 28 -2.10 -20.95 -2.69
N GLN A 29 -2.84 -21.65 -3.55
CA GLN A 29 -3.95 -21.05 -4.31
C GLN A 29 -5.10 -20.62 -3.40
N THR A 30 -5.49 -21.48 -2.46
CA THR A 30 -6.56 -21.17 -1.49
C THR A 30 -6.17 -19.98 -0.60
N ILE A 31 -4.89 -19.89 -0.19
CA ILE A 31 -4.37 -18.78 0.61
C ILE A 31 -4.48 -17.47 -0.17
N LEU A 32 -4.05 -17.44 -1.45
CA LEU A 32 -4.14 -16.24 -2.28
C LEU A 32 -5.59 -15.78 -2.47
N ILE A 33 -6.49 -16.69 -2.80
CA ILE A 33 -7.91 -16.35 -3.02
C ILE A 33 -8.54 -15.83 -1.73
N CYS A 34 -8.26 -16.47 -0.60
CA CYS A 34 -8.72 -16.02 0.70
C CYS A 34 -8.20 -14.62 1.03
N ALA A 35 -6.92 -14.36 0.79
CA ALA A 35 -6.29 -13.05 0.99
C ALA A 35 -6.96 -11.97 0.14
N ILE A 36 -7.15 -12.23 -1.16
CA ILE A 36 -7.79 -11.29 -2.07
C ILE A 36 -9.23 -10.98 -1.64
N ILE A 37 -10.03 -12.01 -1.29
CA ILE A 37 -11.42 -11.81 -0.87
C ILE A 37 -11.47 -10.97 0.40
N MET A 38 -10.69 -11.30 1.43
CA MET A 38 -10.67 -10.58 2.70
C MET A 38 -10.16 -9.14 2.53
N SER A 39 -9.04 -8.97 1.84
CA SER A 39 -8.45 -7.65 1.59
C SER A 39 -9.34 -6.77 0.73
N ALA A 40 -9.90 -7.31 -0.37
CA ALA A 40 -10.82 -6.56 -1.24
C ALA A 40 -12.12 -6.16 -0.52
N THR A 41 -12.65 -7.01 0.38
CA THR A 41 -13.83 -6.67 1.18
C THR A 41 -13.56 -5.47 2.09
N ILE A 42 -12.43 -5.49 2.79
CA ILE A 42 -12.02 -4.37 3.66
C ILE A 42 -11.74 -3.12 2.82
N ALA A 43 -11.03 -3.27 1.70
CA ALA A 43 -10.72 -2.17 0.79
C ALA A 43 -11.98 -1.52 0.21
N LEU A 44 -12.98 -2.32 -0.17
CA LEU A 44 -14.25 -1.83 -0.67
C LEU A 44 -15.00 -1.02 0.40
N LEU A 45 -15.05 -1.53 1.64
CA LEU A 45 -15.67 -0.81 2.76
C LEU A 45 -14.95 0.52 3.02
N LEU A 46 -13.61 0.52 3.04
CA LEU A 46 -12.82 1.75 3.21
C LEU A 46 -13.02 2.74 2.06
N THR A 47 -13.09 2.26 0.83
CA THR A 47 -13.38 3.09 -0.35
C THR A 47 -14.73 3.78 -0.20
N ILE A 48 -15.80 3.04 0.18
CA ILE A 48 -17.14 3.59 0.39
C ILE A 48 -17.13 4.61 1.54
N ILE A 49 -16.50 4.28 2.65
CA ILE A 49 -16.40 5.18 3.82
C ILE A 49 -15.66 6.46 3.46
N MET A 50 -14.50 6.37 2.80
CA MET A 50 -13.73 7.55 2.38
C MET A 50 -14.48 8.41 1.38
N TYR A 51 -15.10 7.79 0.38
CA TYR A 51 -15.85 8.50 -0.65
C TYR A 51 -17.06 9.23 -0.07
N SER A 52 -17.86 8.54 0.76
CA SER A 52 -19.08 9.12 1.38
C SER A 52 -18.76 10.22 2.38
N ASN A 53 -17.64 10.10 3.12
CA ASN A 53 -17.24 11.09 4.13
C ASN A 53 -16.17 12.06 3.63
N ALA A 54 -15.94 12.18 2.31
CA ALA A 54 -14.88 13.02 1.75
C ALA A 54 -15.01 14.50 2.18
N ASN A 55 -16.23 15.03 2.28
CA ASN A 55 -16.49 16.39 2.76
C ASN A 55 -16.08 16.56 4.24
N TYR A 56 -16.48 15.62 5.10
CA TYR A 56 -16.12 15.66 6.52
C TYR A 56 -14.62 15.56 6.71
N ILE A 57 -13.95 14.65 5.99
CA ILE A 57 -12.51 14.46 6.03
C ILE A 57 -11.78 15.74 5.61
N SER A 58 -12.21 16.39 4.53
CA SER A 58 -11.55 17.60 4.03
C SER A 58 -11.77 18.80 4.94
N LEU A 59 -12.95 18.97 5.50
CA LEU A 59 -13.28 20.13 6.35
C LEU A 59 -12.75 19.96 7.77
N CYS A 60 -12.99 18.81 8.41
CA CYS A 60 -12.70 18.61 9.83
C CYS A 60 -11.29 18.06 10.10
N ILE A 61 -10.78 17.18 9.22
CA ILE A 61 -9.46 16.55 9.44
C ILE A 61 -8.36 17.32 8.75
N LEU A 62 -8.57 17.66 7.46
CA LEU A 62 -7.55 18.36 6.66
C LEU A 62 -7.65 19.88 6.78
N SER A 63 -8.78 20.41 7.25
CA SER A 63 -9.07 21.85 7.35
C SER A 63 -8.89 22.59 6.02
N GLU A 64 -9.15 21.93 4.89
CA GLU A 64 -8.99 22.47 3.55
C GLU A 64 -10.11 21.95 2.61
N PRO A 65 -11.14 22.77 2.32
CA PRO A 65 -12.29 22.38 1.49
C PRO A 65 -11.91 21.91 0.08
N ARG A 66 -10.81 22.43 -0.47
CA ARG A 66 -10.33 22.10 -1.83
C ARG A 66 -9.88 20.63 -1.95
N CYS A 67 -9.61 19.96 -0.81
CA CYS A 67 -9.19 18.57 -0.80
C CYS A 67 -10.34 17.57 -1.00
N THR A 68 -11.61 17.98 -1.02
CA THR A 68 -12.75 17.07 -1.14
C THR A 68 -12.68 16.21 -2.41
N GLU A 69 -12.49 16.84 -3.56
CA GLU A 69 -12.36 16.11 -4.84
C GLU A 69 -11.11 15.21 -4.87
N LEU A 70 -10.05 15.65 -4.21
CA LEU A 70 -8.80 14.87 -4.08
C LEU A 70 -9.01 13.60 -3.25
N VAL A 71 -9.74 13.71 -2.14
CA VAL A 71 -10.07 12.56 -1.27
C VAL A 71 -10.99 11.58 -1.98
N LYS A 72 -12.00 12.06 -2.72
CA LYS A 72 -12.88 11.22 -3.53
C LYS A 72 -12.09 10.45 -4.61
N ALA A 73 -11.25 11.14 -5.36
CA ALA A 73 -10.43 10.50 -6.39
C ALA A 73 -9.47 9.46 -5.77
N LEU A 74 -8.82 9.80 -4.66
CA LEU A 74 -7.88 8.93 -3.97
C LEU A 74 -8.54 7.65 -3.42
N SER A 75 -9.81 7.69 -3.04
CA SER A 75 -10.53 6.52 -2.53
C SER A 75 -10.57 5.37 -3.55
N PHE A 76 -10.60 5.65 -4.84
CA PHE A 76 -10.60 4.63 -5.89
C PHE A 76 -9.27 3.87 -6.03
N SER A 77 -8.18 4.37 -5.48
CA SER A 77 -6.89 3.68 -5.51
C SER A 77 -6.79 2.53 -4.49
N ILE A 78 -7.63 2.52 -3.45
CA ILE A 78 -7.54 1.58 -2.33
C ILE A 78 -7.81 0.14 -2.78
N LEU A 79 -8.85 -0.07 -3.58
CA LEU A 79 -9.25 -1.40 -4.02
C LEU A 79 -8.22 -2.05 -4.97
N PRO A 80 -7.71 -1.37 -6.02
CA PRO A 80 -6.60 -1.88 -6.83
C PRO A 80 -5.37 -2.22 -6.00
N ALA A 81 -4.96 -1.30 -5.11
CA ALA A 81 -3.82 -1.50 -4.23
C ALA A 81 -3.93 -2.77 -3.37
N ALA A 82 -5.10 -3.03 -2.79
CA ALA A 82 -5.36 -4.21 -1.99
C ALA A 82 -5.19 -5.51 -2.78
N ILE A 83 -5.65 -5.54 -4.03
CA ILE A 83 -5.57 -6.73 -4.90
C ILE A 83 -4.11 -7.02 -5.28
N HIS A 84 -3.39 -6.04 -5.85
CA HIS A 84 -2.01 -6.31 -6.28
C HIS A 84 -1.08 -6.57 -5.10
N SER A 85 -1.34 -5.98 -3.94
CA SER A 85 -0.59 -6.22 -2.71
C SER A 85 -0.67 -7.69 -2.26
N CYS A 86 -1.87 -8.31 -2.29
CA CYS A 86 -2.02 -9.73 -2.00
C CYS A 86 -1.27 -10.62 -3.00
N ILE A 87 -1.31 -10.26 -4.29
CA ILE A 87 -0.58 -10.98 -5.35
C ILE A 87 0.94 -10.85 -5.15
N ASN A 88 1.42 -9.67 -4.82
CA ASN A 88 2.83 -9.45 -4.48
C ASN A 88 3.26 -10.28 -3.26
N GLY A 89 2.42 -10.34 -2.21
CA GLY A 89 2.64 -11.20 -1.06
C GLY A 89 2.76 -12.68 -1.43
N TYR A 90 1.92 -13.15 -2.35
CA TYR A 90 1.99 -14.51 -2.88
C TYR A 90 3.33 -14.79 -3.57
N TYR A 91 3.81 -13.90 -4.43
CA TYR A 91 5.09 -14.06 -5.11
C TYR A 91 6.30 -13.94 -4.17
N TYR A 92 6.22 -13.09 -3.15
CA TYR A 92 7.24 -13.09 -2.08
C TYR A 92 7.28 -14.44 -1.35
N GLY A 93 6.12 -15.01 -1.02
CA GLY A 93 6.04 -16.35 -0.41
C GLY A 93 6.60 -17.47 -1.29
N LEU A 94 6.57 -17.30 -2.62
CA LEU A 94 7.23 -18.19 -3.59
C LEU A 94 8.74 -17.91 -3.77
N LYS A 95 9.29 -16.90 -3.09
CA LYS A 95 10.66 -16.40 -3.29
C LYS A 95 10.93 -15.86 -4.71
N LYS A 96 9.87 -15.47 -5.44
CA LYS A 96 9.94 -14.89 -6.78
C LYS A 96 9.83 -13.36 -6.72
N ALA A 97 10.85 -12.68 -6.18
CA ALA A 97 10.84 -11.23 -5.99
C ALA A 97 10.82 -10.41 -7.29
N ALA A 98 11.14 -11.01 -8.42
CA ALA A 98 11.13 -10.32 -9.71
C ALA A 98 9.72 -9.80 -10.09
N VAL A 99 8.65 -10.52 -9.73
CA VAL A 99 7.28 -10.10 -10.03
C VAL A 99 6.86 -8.88 -9.21
N PRO A 100 6.99 -8.86 -7.88
CA PRO A 100 6.75 -7.65 -7.10
C PRO A 100 7.61 -6.46 -7.53
N ALA A 101 8.88 -6.67 -7.87
CA ALA A 101 9.76 -5.62 -8.37
C ALA A 101 9.26 -5.04 -9.70
N ALA A 102 8.86 -5.89 -10.64
CA ALA A 102 8.25 -5.45 -11.90
C ALA A 102 6.92 -4.71 -11.67
N THR A 103 6.06 -5.21 -10.77
CA THR A 103 4.81 -4.53 -10.39
C THR A 103 5.09 -3.11 -9.90
N GLN A 104 6.09 -2.94 -9.03
CA GLN A 104 6.47 -1.65 -8.47
C GLN A 104 7.02 -0.70 -9.54
N LEU A 105 7.83 -1.20 -10.47
CA LEU A 105 8.34 -0.39 -11.60
C LEU A 105 7.20 0.07 -12.52
N ILE A 106 6.27 -0.82 -12.85
CA ILE A 106 5.11 -0.49 -13.68
C ILE A 106 4.23 0.54 -12.99
N GLU A 107 3.98 0.36 -11.69
CA GLU A 107 3.22 1.31 -10.87
C GLU A 107 3.82 2.72 -10.93
N GLN A 108 5.13 2.85 -10.64
CA GLN A 108 5.79 4.15 -10.63
C GLN A 108 5.86 4.79 -12.02
N THR A 109 6.16 4.00 -13.04
CA THR A 109 6.21 4.49 -14.43
C THR A 109 4.84 4.96 -14.89
N ALA A 110 3.78 4.20 -14.61
CA ALA A 110 2.42 4.58 -14.96
C ALA A 110 1.95 5.81 -14.14
N ARG A 111 2.33 5.92 -12.86
CA ARG A 111 2.04 7.08 -12.00
C ARG A 111 2.64 8.36 -12.57
N ILE A 112 3.92 8.34 -12.89
CA ILE A 112 4.63 9.50 -13.45
C ILE A 112 4.12 9.81 -14.86
N GLY A 113 4.02 8.79 -15.72
CA GLY A 113 3.57 8.95 -17.10
C GLY A 113 2.16 9.49 -17.22
N SER A 114 1.20 8.98 -16.45
CA SER A 114 -0.18 9.47 -16.45
C SER A 114 -0.30 10.88 -15.85
N CYS A 115 0.45 11.19 -14.81
CA CYS A 115 0.50 12.54 -14.24
C CYS A 115 0.98 13.56 -15.27
N TYR A 116 2.07 13.25 -16.00
CA TYR A 116 2.60 14.09 -17.07
C TYR A 116 1.63 14.21 -18.25
N LEU A 117 1.03 13.10 -18.67
CA LEU A 117 0.08 13.06 -19.78
C LEU A 117 -1.19 13.88 -19.48
N ILE A 118 -1.74 13.76 -18.27
CA ILE A 118 -2.88 14.57 -17.82
C ILE A 118 -2.51 16.07 -17.81
N TYR A 119 -1.32 16.39 -17.30
CA TYR A 119 -0.83 17.76 -17.32
C TYR A 119 -0.71 18.27 -18.77
N ALA A 120 -0.11 17.52 -19.68
CA ALA A 120 0.09 17.93 -21.06
C ALA A 120 -1.23 18.15 -21.85
N ILE A 121 -2.28 17.34 -21.53
CA ILE A 121 -3.58 17.45 -22.20
C ILE A 121 -4.42 18.61 -21.60
N LEU A 122 -4.37 18.80 -20.28
CA LEU A 122 -5.23 19.78 -19.57
C LEU A 122 -4.58 21.13 -19.34
N SER A 123 -3.26 21.27 -19.60
CA SER A 123 -2.59 22.57 -19.54
C SER A 123 -2.66 23.25 -20.92
N ASP A 124 -3.65 24.12 -21.10
CA ASP A 124 -3.70 25.05 -22.23
C ASP A 124 -2.56 26.08 -22.12
N GLY A 125 -1.34 25.67 -22.43
CA GLY A 125 -0.19 26.56 -22.69
C GLY A 125 0.28 27.52 -21.59
N GLY A 126 -0.21 27.41 -20.34
CA GLY A 126 0.18 28.35 -19.27
C GLY A 126 -0.36 28.06 -17.88
N SER A 127 -1.12 26.99 -17.69
CA SER A 127 -1.70 26.68 -16.38
C SER A 127 -0.69 26.05 -15.43
N CYS A 128 -0.60 26.57 -14.19
CA CYS A 128 0.19 25.95 -13.12
C CYS A 128 -0.24 24.49 -12.88
N PHE A 129 0.73 23.64 -12.55
CA PHE A 129 0.51 22.25 -12.14
C PHE A 129 -0.48 22.16 -10.97
N LYS A 130 -1.60 21.46 -11.16
CA LYS A 130 -2.62 21.26 -10.11
C LYS A 130 -2.36 19.98 -9.34
N PRO A 131 -2.46 19.97 -8.00
CA PRO A 131 -2.26 18.77 -7.18
C PRO A 131 -3.16 17.58 -7.56
N VAL A 132 -4.30 17.84 -8.16
CA VAL A 132 -5.25 16.84 -8.68
C VAL A 132 -4.61 15.90 -9.70
N TYR A 133 -3.67 16.38 -10.52
CA TYR A 133 -3.01 15.55 -11.53
C TYR A 133 -2.15 14.44 -10.91
N SER A 134 -1.49 14.76 -9.79
CA SER A 134 -0.72 13.77 -9.02
C SER A 134 -1.62 12.66 -8.46
N ILE A 135 -2.83 12.98 -8.03
CA ILE A 135 -3.77 11.98 -7.47
C ILE A 135 -4.32 11.07 -8.57
N TYR A 136 -4.68 11.61 -9.72
CA TYR A 136 -5.06 10.78 -10.87
C TYR A 136 -3.88 9.90 -11.32
N GLY A 137 -2.65 10.40 -11.23
CA GLY A 137 -1.44 9.61 -11.44
C GLY A 137 -1.34 8.43 -10.47
N ILE A 138 -1.62 8.63 -9.18
CA ILE A 138 -1.64 7.56 -8.18
C ILE A 138 -2.69 6.50 -8.56
N VAL A 139 -3.92 6.90 -8.84
CA VAL A 139 -5.00 5.96 -9.22
C VAL A 139 -4.64 5.15 -10.47
N ALA A 140 -4.07 5.79 -11.48
CA ALA A 140 -3.63 5.12 -12.70
C ALA A 140 -2.45 4.16 -12.43
N GLY A 141 -1.52 4.54 -11.56
CA GLY A 141 -0.41 3.69 -11.11
C GLY A 141 -0.92 2.41 -10.45
N GLU A 142 -1.78 2.53 -9.43
CA GLU A 142 -2.36 1.40 -8.72
C GLU A 142 -3.20 0.49 -9.65
N ALA A 143 -3.97 1.08 -10.57
CA ALA A 143 -4.75 0.33 -11.55
C ALA A 143 -3.86 -0.47 -12.51
N SER A 144 -2.79 0.13 -13.04
CA SER A 144 -1.85 -0.53 -13.95
C SER A 144 -1.06 -1.65 -13.25
N ALA A 145 -0.62 -1.44 -12.01
CA ALA A 145 0.00 -2.45 -11.18
C ALA A 145 -0.93 -3.65 -10.95
N THR A 146 -2.21 -3.39 -10.69
CA THR A 146 -3.22 -4.42 -10.51
C THR A 146 -3.45 -5.22 -11.80
N VAL A 147 -3.60 -4.54 -12.94
CA VAL A 147 -3.78 -5.20 -14.24
C VAL A 147 -2.58 -6.11 -14.54
N PHE A 148 -1.36 -5.62 -14.37
CA PHE A 148 -0.15 -6.41 -14.55
C PHE A 148 -0.11 -7.64 -13.63
N SER A 149 -0.38 -7.45 -12.35
CA SER A 149 -0.37 -8.53 -11.35
C SER A 149 -1.42 -9.59 -11.65
N VAL A 150 -2.64 -9.19 -12.06
CA VAL A 150 -3.72 -10.11 -12.45
C VAL A 150 -3.38 -10.89 -13.72
N ILE A 151 -2.75 -10.23 -14.72
CA ILE A 151 -2.30 -10.93 -15.93
C ILE A 151 -1.21 -11.95 -15.60
N THR A 152 -0.27 -11.58 -14.74
CA THR A 152 0.84 -12.45 -14.34
C THR A 152 0.32 -13.67 -13.57
N ILE A 153 -0.59 -13.47 -12.61
CA ILE A 153 -1.13 -14.59 -11.82
C ILE A 153 -1.98 -15.54 -12.69
N LYS A 154 -2.73 -15.03 -13.67
CA LYS A 154 -3.50 -15.88 -14.60
C LYS A 154 -2.62 -16.81 -15.42
N LYS A 155 -1.40 -16.42 -15.75
CA LYS A 155 -0.44 -17.28 -16.46
C LYS A 155 0.08 -18.43 -15.59
N ASP A 156 0.24 -18.19 -14.30
CA ASP A 156 0.74 -19.20 -13.34
C ASP A 156 -0.35 -20.18 -12.88
N PHE A 157 -1.64 -19.85 -13.08
CA PHE A 157 -2.76 -20.66 -12.63
C PHE A 157 -3.56 -21.24 -13.80
N SER A 158 -3.32 -22.52 -14.13
CA SER A 158 -4.09 -23.26 -15.16
C SER A 158 -5.41 -23.81 -14.66
N TYR A 159 -5.57 -24.12 -13.35
CA TYR A 159 -6.78 -24.68 -12.76
C TYR A 159 -6.97 -24.26 -11.30
N PHE A 160 -8.12 -23.64 -11.00
CA PHE A 160 -8.53 -23.32 -9.63
C PHE A 160 -9.33 -24.48 -9.01
N LYS A 161 -8.72 -25.28 -8.13
CA LYS A 161 -9.44 -26.21 -7.26
C LYS A 161 -9.62 -25.60 -5.88
N ILE A 162 -10.81 -25.08 -5.60
CA ILE A 162 -11.14 -24.51 -4.30
C ILE A 162 -12.02 -25.49 -3.54
N SER A 163 -11.61 -25.85 -2.31
CA SER A 163 -12.47 -26.57 -1.35
C SER A 163 -13.00 -25.58 -0.31
N ALA A 164 -14.32 -25.45 -0.17
CA ALA A 164 -14.95 -24.54 0.79
C ALA A 164 -14.51 -24.80 2.25
N LYS A 165 -14.23 -26.05 2.61
CA LYS A 165 -13.73 -26.41 3.94
C LYS A 165 -12.32 -25.90 4.18
N SER A 166 -11.46 -25.96 3.17
CA SER A 166 -10.10 -25.42 3.22
C SER A 166 -10.10 -23.89 3.32
N LEU A 167 -11.08 -23.21 2.69
CA LEU A 167 -11.20 -21.76 2.71
C LEU A 167 -11.45 -21.21 4.13
N LYS A 168 -12.37 -21.82 4.89
CA LYS A 168 -12.68 -21.39 6.28
C LYS A 168 -11.46 -21.52 7.20
N THR A 169 -10.76 -22.65 7.14
CA THR A 169 -9.57 -22.89 7.99
C THR A 169 -8.43 -21.92 7.60
N THR A 170 -8.27 -21.65 6.31
CA THR A 170 -7.26 -20.70 5.81
C THR A 170 -7.63 -19.27 6.21
N ALA A 171 -8.90 -18.87 6.15
CA ALA A 171 -9.36 -17.55 6.56
C ALA A 171 -9.09 -17.29 8.03
N TYR A 172 -9.32 -18.26 8.90
CA TYR A 172 -9.01 -18.12 10.33
C TYR A 172 -7.50 -17.95 10.56
N GLY A 173 -6.67 -18.78 9.92
CA GLY A 173 -5.21 -18.65 10.01
C GLY A 173 -4.70 -17.32 9.45
N MET A 174 -5.31 -16.83 8.34
CA MET A 174 -5.01 -15.52 7.76
C MET A 174 -5.37 -14.38 8.73
N ALA A 175 -6.58 -14.42 9.32
CA ALA A 175 -7.03 -13.40 10.28
C ALA A 175 -6.13 -13.35 11.53
N ALA A 176 -5.72 -14.50 12.04
CA ALA A 176 -4.85 -14.59 13.22
C ALA A 176 -3.47 -13.94 12.98
N LEU A 177 -2.94 -13.99 11.76
CA LEU A 177 -1.70 -13.32 11.38
C LEU A 177 -1.93 -11.86 10.98
N PHE A 178 -3.00 -11.61 10.23
CA PHE A 178 -3.32 -10.27 9.72
C PHE A 178 -3.56 -9.26 10.84
N ILE A 179 -4.34 -9.62 11.88
CA ILE A 179 -4.73 -8.67 12.95
C ILE A 179 -3.50 -8.06 13.65
N PRO A 180 -2.55 -8.84 14.21
CA PRO A 180 -1.39 -8.25 14.88
C PRO A 180 -0.45 -7.50 13.93
N LEU A 181 -0.28 -7.98 12.68
CA LEU A 181 0.54 -7.30 11.69
C LEU A 181 -0.08 -5.96 11.28
N SER A 182 -1.38 -5.94 11.00
CA SER A 182 -2.07 -4.71 10.64
C SER A 182 -2.08 -3.69 11.77
N LEU A 183 -2.24 -4.13 13.02
CA LEU A 183 -2.18 -3.24 14.17
C LEU A 183 -0.81 -2.54 14.26
N ASN A 184 0.28 -3.28 14.06
CA ASN A 184 1.62 -2.70 14.04
C ASN A 184 1.79 -1.66 12.91
N TYR A 185 1.32 -1.97 11.69
CA TYR A 185 1.36 -1.02 10.58
C TYR A 185 0.48 0.21 10.79
N ILE A 186 -0.69 0.04 11.42
CA ILE A 186 -1.58 1.15 11.77
C ILE A 186 -0.91 2.07 12.78
N LEU A 187 -0.33 1.52 13.84
CA LEU A 187 0.38 2.31 14.85
C LEU A 187 1.53 3.11 14.25
N ALA A 188 2.34 2.49 13.38
CA ALA A 188 3.41 3.16 12.67
C ALA A 188 2.88 4.29 11.77
N SER A 189 1.82 4.02 11.00
CA SER A 189 1.20 5.01 10.10
C SER A 189 0.53 6.15 10.87
N PHE A 190 -0.05 5.86 12.03
CA PHE A 190 -0.62 6.87 12.92
C PHE A 190 0.47 7.77 13.49
N SER A 191 1.58 7.20 13.99
CA SER A 191 2.73 7.97 14.47
C SER A 191 3.25 8.93 13.39
N SER A 192 3.51 8.43 12.18
CA SER A 192 3.93 9.28 11.06
C SER A 192 2.90 10.35 10.69
N SER A 193 1.61 10.04 10.81
CA SER A 193 0.56 11.03 10.53
C SER A 193 0.54 12.14 11.58
N VAL A 194 0.75 11.79 12.83
CA VAL A 194 0.88 12.76 13.94
C VAL A 194 2.11 13.65 13.74
N GLU A 195 3.26 13.07 13.41
CA GLU A 195 4.49 13.81 13.11
C GLU A 195 4.28 14.83 11.98
N ASN A 196 3.65 14.43 10.88
CA ASN A 196 3.37 15.29 9.74
C ASN A 196 2.48 16.51 10.08
N VAL A 197 1.66 16.42 11.12
CA VAL A 197 0.81 17.52 11.59
C VAL A 197 1.51 18.35 12.69
N LEU A 198 2.15 17.69 13.63
CA LEU A 198 2.74 18.34 14.80
C LEU A 198 3.97 19.16 14.43
N ILE A 199 4.85 18.67 13.57
CA ILE A 199 6.10 19.37 13.26
C ILE A 199 5.83 20.76 12.66
N PRO A 200 5.04 20.93 11.58
CA PRO A 200 4.73 22.27 11.06
C PRO A 200 4.00 23.15 12.08
N ARG A 201 3.12 22.56 12.90
CA ARG A 201 2.39 23.31 13.92
C ARG A 201 3.33 23.85 15.01
N THR A 202 4.26 23.02 15.47
CA THR A 202 5.25 23.43 16.47
C THR A 202 6.18 24.52 15.95
N LEU A 203 6.64 24.39 14.68
CA LEU A 203 7.46 25.41 14.04
C LEU A 203 6.75 26.78 13.97
N LYS A 204 5.44 26.80 13.73
CA LYS A 204 4.62 28.02 13.80
C LYS A 204 4.56 28.62 15.20
N LEU A 205 4.47 27.78 16.24
CA LEU A 205 4.47 28.24 17.64
C LEU A 205 5.80 28.89 18.05
N TYR A 206 6.91 28.49 17.43
CA TYR A 206 8.23 29.15 17.60
C TYR A 206 8.38 30.48 16.82
N GLY A 207 7.31 30.99 16.22
CA GLY A 207 7.28 32.29 15.56
C GLY A 207 7.65 32.28 14.08
N LEU A 208 7.80 31.10 13.46
CA LEU A 208 8.02 30.99 12.03
C LEU A 208 6.73 31.26 11.25
N SER A 209 6.84 31.93 10.09
CA SER A 209 5.68 32.12 9.21
C SER A 209 5.14 30.77 8.73
N PRO A 210 3.82 30.65 8.47
CA PRO A 210 3.22 29.40 8.00
C PRO A 210 3.88 28.83 6.74
N ALA A 211 4.30 29.70 5.82
CA ALA A 211 5.00 29.32 4.59
C ALA A 211 6.38 28.73 4.89
N LEU A 212 7.18 29.40 5.73
CA LEU A 212 8.53 28.95 6.09
C LEU A 212 8.49 27.64 6.90
N ALA A 213 7.52 27.48 7.81
CA ALA A 213 7.34 26.24 8.56
C ALA A 213 7.05 25.04 7.67
N LEU A 214 6.22 25.22 6.63
CA LEU A 214 5.92 24.18 5.63
C LEU A 214 7.11 23.90 4.70
N ASP A 215 7.87 24.92 4.32
CA ASP A 215 9.05 24.78 3.47
C ASP A 215 10.15 23.98 4.19
N ILE A 216 10.46 24.35 5.43
CA ILE A 216 11.41 23.61 6.27
C ILE A 216 10.96 22.15 6.45
N PHE A 217 9.70 21.94 6.79
CA PHE A 217 9.16 20.59 6.92
C PHE A 217 9.23 19.79 5.62
N GLY A 218 8.88 20.42 4.49
CA GLY A 218 8.97 19.82 3.17
C GLY A 218 10.40 19.42 2.78
N THR A 219 11.37 20.28 3.08
CA THR A 219 12.80 20.00 2.85
C THR A 219 13.31 18.84 3.71
N ILE A 220 12.92 18.81 4.98
CA ILE A 220 13.33 17.73 5.89
C ILE A 220 12.68 16.41 5.48
N SER A 221 11.36 16.39 5.30
CA SER A 221 10.62 15.16 5.01
C SER A 221 10.77 14.66 3.57
N GLY A 222 10.94 15.59 2.62
CA GLY A 222 11.05 15.26 1.19
C GLY A 222 12.45 14.98 0.68
N LEU A 223 13.48 15.56 1.31
CA LEU A 223 14.87 15.42 0.87
C LEU A 223 15.76 14.78 1.94
N THR A 224 15.78 15.35 3.14
CA THR A 224 16.76 14.97 4.17
C THR A 224 16.50 13.57 4.73
N LEU A 225 15.25 13.29 5.14
CA LEU A 225 14.89 11.98 5.72
C LEU A 225 15.04 10.81 4.75
N PRO A 226 14.61 10.89 3.49
CA PRO A 226 14.82 9.79 2.53
C PRO A 226 16.29 9.45 2.32
N VAL A 227 17.17 10.46 2.26
CA VAL A 227 18.62 10.22 2.11
C VAL A 227 19.22 9.62 3.39
N LEU A 228 18.86 10.15 4.55
CA LEU A 228 19.36 9.67 5.84
C LEU A 228 18.90 8.22 6.13
N LEU A 229 17.66 7.89 5.78
CA LEU A 229 17.07 6.56 6.06
C LEU A 229 17.35 5.54 4.96
N PHE A 230 18.03 5.92 3.86
CA PHE A 230 18.33 5.02 2.76
C PHE A 230 19.00 3.69 3.18
N PRO A 231 19.99 3.65 4.10
CA PRO A 231 20.54 2.38 4.59
C PRO A 231 19.49 1.47 5.25
N GLY A 232 18.51 2.07 5.96
CA GLY A 232 17.40 1.34 6.57
C GLY A 232 16.47 0.68 5.54
N VAL A 233 16.32 1.28 4.37
CA VAL A 233 15.54 0.70 3.25
C VAL A 233 16.20 -0.60 2.77
N LEU A 234 17.53 -0.64 2.66
CA LEU A 234 18.25 -1.85 2.27
C LEU A 234 18.02 -2.99 3.27
N CYS A 235 18.09 -2.69 4.57
CA CYS A 235 17.78 -3.67 5.62
C CYS A 235 16.34 -4.16 5.53
N SER A 236 15.39 -3.27 5.30
CA SER A 236 13.96 -3.63 5.13
C SER A 236 13.73 -4.54 3.93
N CYS A 237 14.38 -4.27 2.79
CA CYS A 237 14.33 -5.13 1.62
C CYS A 237 14.86 -6.53 1.92
N ALA A 238 15.99 -6.64 2.64
CA ALA A 238 16.56 -7.94 3.06
C ALA A 238 15.57 -8.68 3.98
N CYS A 239 14.93 -8.01 4.94
CA CYS A 239 13.94 -8.63 5.83
C CYS A 239 12.73 -9.20 5.06
N VAL A 240 12.20 -8.47 4.10
CA VAL A 240 11.07 -8.92 3.26
C VAL A 240 11.45 -10.17 2.46
N MET A 241 12.68 -10.24 1.95
CA MET A 241 13.19 -11.39 1.19
C MET A 241 13.50 -12.61 2.07
N LEU A 242 13.94 -12.38 3.31
CA LEU A 242 14.27 -13.45 4.26
C LEU A 242 13.04 -14.06 4.93
N LEU A 243 11.97 -13.28 5.12
CA LEU A 243 10.75 -13.72 5.80
C LEU A 243 10.19 -15.06 5.28
N PRO A 244 10.01 -15.26 3.96
CA PRO A 244 9.53 -16.54 3.43
C PRO A 244 10.48 -17.69 3.71
N SER A 245 11.79 -17.45 3.63
CA SER A 245 12.82 -18.48 3.85
C SER A 245 12.86 -18.96 5.31
N VAL A 246 12.75 -18.02 6.25
CA VAL A 246 12.66 -18.32 7.69
C VAL A 246 11.35 -19.04 8.01
N SER A 247 10.23 -18.59 7.44
CA SER A 247 8.92 -19.23 7.65
C SER A 247 8.88 -20.67 7.15
N GLU A 248 9.49 -20.94 5.98
CA GLU A 248 9.61 -22.29 5.44
C GLU A 248 10.50 -23.19 6.29
N ALA A 249 11.66 -22.69 6.74
CA ALA A 249 12.58 -23.44 7.59
C ALA A 249 11.93 -23.79 8.93
N ASN A 250 11.21 -22.86 9.54
CA ASN A 250 10.49 -23.09 10.79
C ASN A 250 9.36 -24.13 10.62
N ALA A 251 8.60 -24.05 9.51
CA ALA A 251 7.54 -25.05 9.22
C ALA A 251 8.10 -26.45 8.93
N ALA A 252 9.34 -26.55 8.43
CA ALA A 252 10.02 -27.82 8.20
C ALA A 252 10.71 -28.40 9.45
N GLY A 253 10.59 -27.75 10.62
CA GLY A 253 11.23 -28.18 11.88
C GLY A 253 12.76 -28.09 11.85
N LYS A 254 13.34 -27.31 10.94
CA LYS A 254 14.77 -27.06 10.89
C LYS A 254 15.08 -25.87 11.80
N ASP A 255 15.68 -26.16 12.96
CA ASP A 255 16.23 -25.11 13.81
C ASP A 255 17.27 -24.31 12.99
N THR A 256 16.97 -23.06 12.77
CA THR A 256 17.93 -22.11 12.21
C THR A 256 18.96 -21.79 13.30
N LYS A 257 20.08 -22.51 13.29
CA LYS A 257 21.29 -22.09 14.01
C LYS A 257 21.95 -20.92 13.30
#